data_daff81c534a8d21cf8c2ac21685a1260
#
_entry.id   daff81c534a8d21cf8c2ac21685a1260
#
_cell.length_a   1.000
_cell.length_b   1.000
_cell.length_c   1.000
_cell.angle_alpha   90.00
_cell.angle_beta   90.00
_cell.angle_gamma   90.00
#
_symmetry.space_group_name_H-M   'P 1'
#
loop_
_entity.id
_entity.type
_entity.pdbx_description
1 polymer ?
#
loop_
_entity_poly.entity_id
_entity_poly.type
_entity_poly.pdbx_seq_one_letter_code
_entity_poly.pdbx_strand_id
1 'polypeptide(L)'
;MEAFAISAYIDINAPLVERCRLNDRQAQAEIYRRYAKAMFNAALRITGDYAEAEDVLQESFLSAFRELSGYKGDSSFGAWLKRIVVNKSINCLRQRRLTLVPLGEQHHEEPAEAAGPSMEDEAAASYRANVLRRCIQELPDGYRVVLSLYLLEGYDHSEIAGILGISESTSKSQYSRARVRLRELAAQHGLS
;
A
#
# COMPACT_ATOMS: atom_id res chain seq x y z
N MET A 1 21.24 -23.50 -29.34
CA MET A 1 21.13 -23.08 -27.95
C MET A 1 21.00 -21.56 -27.97
N GLU A 2 19.77 -21.06 -28.02
CA GLU A 2 19.52 -19.61 -28.02
C GLU A 2 19.49 -19.15 -26.58
N ALA A 3 20.45 -18.27 -26.27
CA ALA A 3 20.47 -17.58 -24.97
C ALA A 3 19.27 -16.61 -24.90
N PHE A 4 18.29 -16.90 -24.06
CA PHE A 4 17.31 -15.94 -23.67
C PHE A 4 18.04 -14.77 -22.99
N ALA A 5 18.19 -13.67 -23.73
CA ALA A 5 18.62 -12.41 -23.16
C ALA A 5 17.59 -11.98 -22.12
N ILE A 6 17.93 -12.14 -20.86
CA ILE A 6 17.20 -11.51 -19.75
C ILE A 6 17.33 -10.03 -20.03
N SER A 7 16.24 -9.41 -20.47
CA SER A 7 16.14 -7.96 -20.59
C SER A 7 16.42 -7.38 -19.20
N ALA A 8 17.62 -6.83 -19.03
CA ALA A 8 17.99 -6.16 -17.78
C ALA A 8 16.98 -5.03 -17.57
N TYR A 9 16.16 -5.15 -16.53
CA TYR A 9 15.22 -4.10 -16.14
C TYR A 9 16.04 -2.86 -15.78
N ILE A 10 16.01 -1.85 -16.65
CA ILE A 10 16.69 -0.57 -16.40
C ILE A 10 15.75 0.25 -15.50
N ASP A 11 16.05 0.31 -14.20
CA ASP A 11 15.35 1.24 -13.31
C ASP A 11 15.75 2.68 -13.65
N ILE A 12 14.80 3.44 -14.18
CA ILE A 12 14.97 4.86 -14.53
C ILE A 12 15.47 5.70 -13.34
N ASN A 13 15.29 5.23 -12.12
CA ASN A 13 15.75 5.89 -10.91
C ASN A 13 17.13 5.43 -10.44
N ALA A 14 17.77 4.47 -11.11
CA ALA A 14 19.07 3.94 -10.70
C ALA A 14 20.13 5.05 -10.47
N PRO A 15 20.29 6.05 -11.36
CA PRO A 15 21.24 7.14 -11.10
C PRO A 15 20.92 7.96 -9.85
N LEU A 16 19.63 8.12 -9.55
CA LEU A 16 19.18 8.86 -8.39
C LEU A 16 19.40 8.07 -7.10
N VAL A 17 19.19 6.75 -7.16
CA VAL A 17 19.46 5.82 -6.06
C VAL A 17 20.95 5.80 -5.72
N GLU A 18 21.85 5.79 -6.72
CA GLU A 18 23.29 5.84 -6.47
C GLU A 18 23.71 7.13 -5.76
N ARG A 19 23.15 8.28 -6.14
CA ARG A 19 23.36 9.53 -5.42
C ARG A 19 22.85 9.46 -3.96
N CYS A 20 21.71 8.81 -3.75
CA CYS A 20 21.19 8.59 -2.38
C CYS A 20 22.16 7.73 -1.53
N ARG A 21 22.85 6.75 -2.11
CA ARG A 21 23.88 5.96 -1.42
C ARG A 21 25.05 6.81 -0.91
N LEU A 22 25.33 7.89 -1.62
CA LEU A 22 26.35 8.90 -1.23
C LEU A 22 25.82 9.96 -0.26
N ASN A 23 24.63 9.73 0.34
CA ASN A 23 23.96 10.66 1.26
C ASN A 23 23.63 12.03 0.63
N ASP A 24 23.44 12.09 -0.68
CA ASP A 24 23.00 13.31 -1.37
C ASP A 24 21.55 13.64 -0.96
N ARG A 25 21.40 14.69 -0.15
CA ARG A 25 20.11 15.15 0.37
C ARG A 25 19.13 15.60 -0.73
N GLN A 26 19.63 16.14 -1.84
CA GLN A 26 18.78 16.53 -2.97
C GLN A 26 18.22 15.31 -3.69
N ALA A 27 19.04 14.27 -3.86
CA ALA A 27 18.60 13.01 -4.41
C ALA A 27 17.57 12.31 -3.49
N GLN A 28 17.79 12.31 -2.18
CA GLN A 28 16.83 11.79 -1.21
C GLN A 28 15.49 12.54 -1.25
N ALA A 29 15.52 13.87 -1.31
CA ALA A 29 14.31 14.69 -1.44
C ALA A 29 13.57 14.42 -2.75
N GLU A 30 14.30 14.18 -3.84
CA GLU A 30 13.70 13.84 -5.13
C GLU A 30 13.05 12.45 -5.11
N ILE A 31 13.70 11.45 -4.54
CA ILE A 31 13.11 10.11 -4.31
C ILE A 31 11.85 10.23 -3.46
N TYR A 32 11.90 10.99 -2.37
CA TYR A 32 10.72 11.21 -1.54
C TYR A 32 9.56 11.80 -2.35
N ARG A 33 9.78 12.90 -3.08
CA ARG A 33 8.75 13.55 -3.91
C ARG A 33 8.13 12.60 -4.94
N ARG A 34 8.92 11.72 -5.56
CA ARG A 34 8.43 10.76 -6.57
C ARG A 34 7.57 9.65 -5.99
N TYR A 35 7.90 9.17 -4.79
CA TYR A 35 7.29 7.97 -4.25
C TYR A 35 6.33 8.21 -3.08
N ALA A 36 6.41 9.35 -2.38
CA ALA A 36 5.67 9.60 -1.15
C ALA A 36 4.16 9.36 -1.30
N LYS A 37 3.54 9.94 -2.34
CA LYS A 37 2.09 9.79 -2.58
C LYS A 37 1.66 8.33 -2.78
N ALA A 38 2.41 7.57 -3.57
CA ALA A 38 2.10 6.16 -3.84
C ALA A 38 2.30 5.31 -2.59
N MET A 39 3.38 5.54 -1.84
CA MET A 39 3.71 4.82 -0.61
C MET A 39 2.74 5.16 0.52
N PHE A 40 2.36 6.42 0.67
CA PHE A 40 1.32 6.85 1.61
C PHE A 40 0.00 6.16 1.34
N ASN A 41 -0.45 6.14 0.07
CA ASN A 41 -1.69 5.47 -0.29
C ASN A 41 -1.64 3.96 -0.02
N ALA A 42 -0.50 3.30 -0.21
CA ALA A 42 -0.33 1.89 0.14
C ALA A 42 -0.40 1.69 1.67
N ALA A 43 0.27 2.52 2.45
CA ALA A 43 0.21 2.50 3.90
C ALA A 43 -1.23 2.72 4.41
N LEU A 44 -1.92 3.75 3.93
CA LEU A 44 -3.29 4.10 4.32
C LEU A 44 -4.29 2.98 4.02
N ARG A 45 -4.16 2.31 2.87
CA ARG A 45 -5.02 1.15 2.56
C ARG A 45 -4.82 -0.02 3.53
N ILE A 46 -3.62 -0.18 4.05
CA ILE A 46 -3.30 -1.27 4.99
C ILE A 46 -3.67 -0.88 6.41
N THR A 47 -3.22 0.27 6.92
CA THR A 47 -3.47 0.72 8.30
C THR A 47 -4.91 1.12 8.51
N GLY A 48 -5.54 1.77 7.52
CA GLY A 48 -6.88 2.34 7.62
C GLY A 48 -6.94 3.62 8.45
N ASP A 49 -5.82 4.14 8.91
CA ASP A 49 -5.68 5.33 9.72
C ASP A 49 -4.67 6.29 9.10
N TYR A 50 -5.02 7.59 9.06
CA TYR A 50 -4.20 8.60 8.39
C TYR A 50 -2.91 8.88 9.15
N ALA A 51 -2.98 9.02 10.46
CA ALA A 51 -1.81 9.32 11.28
C ALA A 51 -0.82 8.14 11.29
N GLU A 52 -1.34 6.91 11.44
CA GLU A 52 -0.51 5.69 11.32
C GLU A 52 0.13 5.58 9.93
N ALA A 53 -0.59 5.96 8.86
CA ALA A 53 -0.04 5.93 7.51
C ALA A 53 1.08 6.96 7.31
N GLU A 54 0.97 8.15 7.90
CA GLU A 54 2.03 9.16 7.89
C GLU A 54 3.27 8.68 8.65
N ASP A 55 3.10 8.11 9.83
CA ASP A 55 4.20 7.56 10.63
C ASP A 55 4.90 6.41 9.89
N VAL A 56 4.13 5.48 9.32
CA VAL A 56 4.66 4.40 8.50
C VAL A 56 5.43 4.93 7.30
N LEU A 57 4.91 5.96 6.61
CA LEU A 57 5.59 6.59 5.47
C LEU A 57 6.95 7.14 5.88
N GLN A 58 6.99 7.96 6.94
CA GLN A 58 8.22 8.58 7.43
C GLN A 58 9.25 7.54 7.83
N GLU A 59 8.85 6.57 8.66
CA GLU A 59 9.73 5.49 9.09
C GLU A 59 10.22 4.61 7.93
N SER A 60 9.39 4.40 6.90
CA SER A 60 9.76 3.60 5.74
C SER A 60 10.84 4.27 4.91
N PHE A 61 10.74 5.58 4.68
CA PHE A 61 11.80 6.32 3.98
C PHE A 61 13.09 6.41 4.79
N LEU A 62 13.00 6.63 6.10
CA LEU A 62 14.16 6.61 6.97
C LEU A 62 14.87 5.24 6.95
N SER A 63 14.11 4.15 7.01
CA SER A 63 14.68 2.80 6.89
C SER A 63 15.25 2.55 5.49
N ALA A 64 14.54 2.93 4.44
CA ALA A 64 14.99 2.76 3.07
C ALA A 64 16.34 3.46 2.82
N PHE A 65 16.50 4.72 3.24
CA PHE A 65 17.77 5.44 3.07
C PHE A 65 18.90 4.86 3.93
N ARG A 66 18.61 4.36 5.11
CA ARG A 66 19.57 3.71 5.98
C ARG A 66 20.04 2.35 5.44
N GLU A 67 19.12 1.59 4.85
CA GLU A 67 19.34 0.22 4.36
C GLU A 67 19.62 0.17 2.86
N LEU A 68 19.87 1.34 2.22
CA LEU A 68 20.02 1.45 0.77
C LEU A 68 21.20 0.65 0.21
N SER A 69 22.23 0.38 1.04
CA SER A 69 23.33 -0.51 0.69
C SER A 69 22.88 -1.95 0.45
N GLY A 70 21.76 -2.37 1.06
CA GLY A 70 21.17 -3.70 0.88
C GLY A 70 20.30 -3.83 -0.39
N TYR A 71 19.97 -2.73 -1.04
CA TYR A 71 19.23 -2.77 -2.31
C TYR A 71 20.16 -3.21 -3.45
N LYS A 72 19.90 -4.42 -4.01
CA LYS A 72 20.76 -5.05 -5.02
C LYS A 72 20.37 -4.71 -6.46
N GLY A 73 19.21 -4.10 -6.69
CA GLY A 73 18.71 -3.81 -8.03
C GLY A 73 18.01 -4.99 -8.72
N ASP A 74 17.72 -6.08 -7.98
CA ASP A 74 17.00 -7.26 -8.49
C ASP A 74 15.54 -6.95 -8.86
N SER A 75 15.01 -5.83 -8.38
CA SER A 75 13.70 -5.28 -8.69
C SER A 75 13.80 -3.76 -8.80
N SER A 76 12.72 -3.07 -9.25
CA SER A 76 12.71 -1.62 -9.22
C SER A 76 12.84 -1.08 -7.79
N PHE A 77 13.46 0.10 -7.64
CA PHE A 77 13.54 0.77 -6.35
C PHE A 77 12.14 0.98 -5.73
N GLY A 78 11.16 1.33 -6.55
CA GLY A 78 9.78 1.49 -6.10
C GLY A 78 9.17 0.20 -5.54
N ALA A 79 9.45 -0.96 -6.14
CA ALA A 79 8.98 -2.25 -5.62
C ALA A 79 9.68 -2.63 -4.32
N TRP A 80 10.98 -2.38 -4.20
CA TRP A 80 11.74 -2.60 -2.98
C TRP A 80 11.25 -1.69 -1.84
N LEU A 81 11.06 -0.39 -2.12
CA LEU A 81 10.50 0.57 -1.15
C LEU A 81 9.08 0.19 -0.71
N LYS A 82 8.22 -0.21 -1.67
CA LYS A 82 6.86 -0.67 -1.38
C LYS A 82 6.87 -1.85 -0.40
N ARG A 83 7.78 -2.81 -0.56
CA ARG A 83 7.91 -3.94 0.37
C ARG A 83 8.23 -3.49 1.79
N ILE A 84 9.07 -2.47 1.96
CA ILE A 84 9.36 -1.87 3.28
C ILE A 84 8.09 -1.26 3.86
N VAL A 85 7.36 -0.46 3.08
CA VAL A 85 6.10 0.18 3.51
C VAL A 85 5.05 -0.85 3.92
N VAL A 86 4.82 -1.87 3.11
CA VAL A 86 3.87 -2.95 3.41
C VAL A 86 4.21 -3.65 4.71
N ASN A 87 5.49 -4.04 4.90
CA ASN A 87 5.92 -4.71 6.11
C ASN A 87 5.74 -3.83 7.36
N LYS A 88 6.07 -2.54 7.28
CA LYS A 88 5.87 -1.60 8.39
C LYS A 88 4.39 -1.36 8.69
N SER A 89 3.55 -1.23 7.67
CA SER A 89 2.09 -1.09 7.84
C SER A 89 1.48 -2.30 8.56
N ILE A 90 1.91 -3.51 8.20
CA ILE A 90 1.44 -4.73 8.85
C ILE A 90 1.94 -4.84 10.29
N ASN A 91 3.18 -4.43 10.55
CA ASN A 91 3.70 -4.39 11.91
C ASN A 91 2.95 -3.35 12.77
N CYS A 92 2.61 -2.19 12.24
CA CYS A 92 1.76 -1.19 12.89
C CYS A 92 0.41 -1.79 13.31
N LEU A 93 -0.28 -2.48 12.39
CA LEU A 93 -1.54 -3.18 12.70
C LEU A 93 -1.39 -4.27 13.77
N ARG A 94 -0.29 -5.02 13.75
CA ARG A 94 0.00 -6.04 14.77
C ARG A 94 0.19 -5.41 16.15
N GLN A 95 0.93 -4.31 16.24
CA GLN A 95 1.15 -3.57 17.48
C GLN A 95 -0.15 -3.00 18.03
N ARG A 96 -0.99 -2.41 17.18
CA ARG A 96 -2.32 -1.91 17.56
C ARG A 96 -3.17 -3.02 18.18
N ARG A 97 -3.22 -4.20 17.58
CA ARG A 97 -3.97 -5.35 18.11
C ARG A 97 -3.44 -5.87 19.45
N LEU A 98 -2.14 -5.75 19.70
CA LEU A 98 -1.54 -6.12 20.99
C LEU A 98 -1.81 -5.08 22.08
N THR A 99 -1.99 -3.82 21.72
CA THR A 99 -2.22 -2.70 22.65
C THR A 99 -3.70 -2.53 23.00
N LEU A 100 -4.61 -2.93 22.08
CA LEU A 100 -6.05 -2.86 22.29
C LEU A 100 -6.54 -4.14 22.96
N VAL A 101 -6.70 -4.11 24.30
CA VAL A 101 -7.63 -4.99 25.02
C VAL A 101 -9.03 -4.76 24.42
N PRO A 102 -9.87 -5.80 24.22
CA PRO A 102 -11.08 -5.71 23.41
C PRO A 102 -12.10 -4.77 24.02
N LEU A 103 -12.20 -3.59 23.48
CA LEU A 103 -13.29 -2.63 23.66
C LEU A 103 -13.75 -2.23 22.26
N GLY A 104 -15.00 -2.64 21.94
CA GLY A 104 -15.91 -2.08 20.95
C GLY A 104 -15.37 -1.51 19.64
N GLU A 105 -16.07 -1.85 18.58
CA GLU A 105 -15.94 -1.29 17.24
C GLU A 105 -15.78 0.24 17.30
N GLN A 106 -14.63 0.74 16.91
CA GLN A 106 -14.40 2.17 16.72
C GLN A 106 -14.59 2.51 15.25
N HIS A 107 -15.60 3.29 14.97
CA HIS A 107 -15.78 4.02 13.72
C HIS A 107 -14.69 5.11 13.64
N HIS A 108 -13.91 5.09 12.58
CA HIS A 108 -12.94 6.15 12.30
C HIS A 108 -13.59 7.27 11.50
N GLU A 109 -13.36 8.51 11.95
CA GLU A 109 -13.79 9.74 11.30
C GLU A 109 -13.03 9.97 9.97
N GLU A 110 -13.71 10.64 9.05
CA GLU A 110 -13.27 10.87 7.67
C GLU A 110 -12.14 11.91 7.57
N PRO A 111 -11.16 11.71 6.70
CA PRO A 111 -10.33 12.81 6.20
C PRO A 111 -10.96 13.44 4.95
N ALA A 112 -10.90 14.77 4.92
CA ALA A 112 -11.45 15.64 3.91
C ALA A 112 -10.84 15.45 2.50
N GLU A 113 -11.63 15.83 1.50
CA GLU A 113 -11.38 15.75 0.07
C GLU A 113 -10.19 16.59 -0.40
N ALA A 114 -9.43 16.04 -1.36
CA ALA A 114 -8.58 16.82 -2.24
C ALA A 114 -9.24 16.88 -3.63
N ALA A 115 -9.71 18.06 -4.01
CA ALA A 115 -10.32 18.34 -5.29
C ALA A 115 -9.26 18.44 -6.40
N GLY A 116 -9.57 17.88 -7.56
CA GLY A 116 -8.83 18.05 -8.81
C GLY A 116 -9.81 18.08 -10.00
N PRO A 117 -9.43 18.65 -11.16
CA PRO A 117 -10.32 19.37 -12.04
C PRO A 117 -11.20 18.53 -13.00
N SER A 118 -12.22 19.19 -13.44
CA SER A 118 -13.44 18.85 -14.15
C SER A 118 -13.30 18.22 -15.54
N MET A 119 -14.14 17.20 -15.80
CA MET A 119 -14.98 16.97 -16.97
C MET A 119 -16.01 15.91 -16.55
N GLU A 120 -17.24 15.94 -17.02
CA GLU A 120 -18.35 15.18 -16.44
C GLU A 120 -18.15 13.66 -16.38
N ASP A 121 -17.46 13.05 -17.34
CA ASP A 121 -17.10 11.62 -17.31
C ASP A 121 -15.91 11.32 -16.36
N GLU A 122 -14.93 12.21 -16.26
CA GLU A 122 -13.84 12.13 -15.30
C GLU A 122 -14.33 12.38 -13.87
N ALA A 123 -15.30 13.30 -13.69
CA ALA A 123 -15.94 13.55 -12.41
C ALA A 123 -16.70 12.32 -11.92
N ALA A 124 -17.46 11.64 -12.79
CA ALA A 124 -18.16 10.41 -12.45
C ALA A 124 -17.21 9.25 -12.13
N ALA A 125 -16.12 9.11 -12.88
CA ALA A 125 -15.08 8.12 -12.61
C ALA A 125 -14.33 8.42 -11.31
N SER A 126 -14.02 9.69 -11.04
CA SER A 126 -13.39 10.16 -9.81
C SER A 126 -14.31 9.93 -8.60
N TYR A 127 -15.60 10.24 -8.73
CA TYR A 127 -16.61 9.95 -7.70
C TYR A 127 -16.67 8.46 -7.37
N ARG A 128 -16.81 7.59 -8.39
CA ARG A 128 -16.82 6.13 -8.19
C ARG A 128 -15.55 5.62 -7.51
N ALA A 129 -14.39 6.15 -7.92
CA ALA A 129 -13.11 5.79 -7.30
C ALA A 129 -13.03 6.24 -5.83
N ASN A 130 -13.58 7.41 -5.48
CA ASN A 130 -13.63 7.90 -4.11
C ASN A 130 -14.58 7.03 -3.26
N VAL A 131 -15.77 6.71 -3.79
CA VAL A 131 -16.70 5.81 -3.09
C VAL A 131 -16.07 4.43 -2.86
N LEU A 132 -15.40 3.85 -3.87
CA LEU A 132 -14.71 2.57 -3.69
C LEU A 132 -13.59 2.63 -2.65
N ARG A 133 -12.82 3.72 -2.60
CA ARG A 133 -11.79 3.91 -1.55
C ARG A 133 -12.42 3.92 -0.16
N ARG A 134 -13.54 4.62 0.00
CA ARG A 134 -14.32 4.66 1.23
C ARG A 134 -14.81 3.27 1.63
N CYS A 135 -15.45 2.54 0.73
CA CYS A 135 -15.88 1.16 0.96
C CYS A 135 -14.72 0.21 1.36
N ILE A 136 -13.53 0.41 0.78
CA ILE A 136 -12.34 -0.37 1.17
C ILE A 136 -11.92 -0.05 2.60
N GLN A 137 -11.98 1.21 3.02
CA GLN A 137 -11.65 1.61 4.40
C GLN A 137 -12.67 1.11 5.42
N GLU A 138 -13.93 0.96 5.05
CA GLU A 138 -14.99 0.39 5.90
C GLU A 138 -14.90 -1.13 6.06
N LEU A 139 -14.04 -1.81 5.31
CA LEU A 139 -13.83 -3.24 5.47
C LEU A 139 -13.12 -3.56 6.80
N PRO A 140 -13.49 -4.65 7.49
CA PRO A 140 -12.69 -5.17 8.60
C PRO A 140 -11.23 -5.35 8.22
N ASP A 141 -10.29 -5.04 9.12
CA ASP A 141 -8.85 -5.03 8.88
C ASP A 141 -8.35 -6.23 8.08
N GLY A 142 -8.73 -7.47 8.47
CA GLY A 142 -8.28 -8.67 7.77
C GLY A 142 -8.73 -8.74 6.31
N TYR A 143 -9.95 -8.28 6.02
CA TYR A 143 -10.48 -8.23 4.66
C TYR A 143 -9.84 -7.10 3.87
N ARG A 144 -9.71 -5.91 4.46
CA ARG A 144 -9.09 -4.75 3.85
C ARG A 144 -7.65 -5.03 3.44
N VAL A 145 -6.86 -5.61 4.34
CA VAL A 145 -5.46 -5.91 4.10
C VAL A 145 -5.29 -6.94 2.97
N VAL A 146 -5.97 -8.07 3.04
CA VAL A 146 -5.84 -9.11 2.01
C VAL A 146 -6.32 -8.60 0.65
N LEU A 147 -7.44 -7.87 0.60
CA LEU A 147 -7.97 -7.30 -0.63
C LEU A 147 -7.00 -6.26 -1.23
N SER A 148 -6.45 -5.38 -0.41
CA SER A 148 -5.49 -4.37 -0.85
C SER A 148 -4.20 -4.99 -1.37
N LEU A 149 -3.63 -5.94 -0.65
CA LEU A 149 -2.39 -6.61 -1.08
C LEU A 149 -2.58 -7.34 -2.42
N TYR A 150 -3.70 -8.03 -2.59
CA TYR A 150 -3.96 -8.80 -3.80
C TYR A 150 -4.30 -7.92 -5.01
N LEU A 151 -5.33 -7.04 -4.88
CA LEU A 151 -5.86 -6.27 -6.01
C LEU A 151 -5.05 -5.01 -6.36
N LEU A 152 -4.48 -4.34 -5.35
CA LEU A 152 -3.92 -3.02 -5.53
C LEU A 152 -2.39 -3.03 -5.46
N GLU A 153 -1.81 -3.93 -4.67
CA GLU A 153 -0.36 -4.01 -4.54
C GLU A 153 0.27 -5.14 -5.39
N GLY A 154 -0.56 -6.09 -5.90
CA GLY A 154 -0.15 -7.10 -6.85
C GLY A 154 0.54 -8.33 -6.24
N TYR A 155 0.36 -8.59 -4.94
CA TYR A 155 0.86 -9.80 -4.29
C TYR A 155 -0.05 -11.00 -4.57
N ASP A 156 0.51 -12.17 -4.77
CA ASP A 156 -0.25 -13.41 -4.84
C ASP A 156 -0.62 -13.94 -3.44
N HIS A 157 -1.49 -14.96 -3.39
CA HIS A 157 -1.96 -15.51 -2.12
C HIS A 157 -0.88 -16.22 -1.30
N SER A 158 0.16 -16.74 -1.95
CA SER A 158 1.31 -17.36 -1.28
C SER A 158 2.18 -16.30 -0.62
N GLU A 159 2.46 -15.20 -1.35
CA GLU A 159 3.18 -14.05 -0.82
C GLU A 159 2.43 -13.39 0.35
N ILE A 160 1.10 -13.19 0.19
CA ILE A 160 0.23 -12.65 1.25
C ILE A 160 0.26 -13.56 2.48
N ALA A 161 0.22 -14.87 2.29
CA ALA A 161 0.30 -15.83 3.39
C ALA A 161 1.60 -15.67 4.18
N GLY A 162 2.73 -15.56 3.47
CA GLY A 162 4.04 -15.29 4.10
C GLY A 162 4.10 -13.95 4.83
N ILE A 163 3.60 -12.88 4.21
CA ILE A 163 3.59 -11.53 4.80
C ILE A 163 2.71 -11.47 6.06
N LEU A 164 1.53 -12.08 6.03
CA LEU A 164 0.58 -12.01 7.14
C LEU A 164 0.76 -13.11 8.19
N GLY A 165 1.53 -14.15 7.90
CA GLY A 165 1.69 -15.31 8.77
C GLY A 165 0.43 -16.18 8.87
N ILE A 166 -0.31 -16.33 7.76
CA ILE A 166 -1.53 -17.14 7.64
C ILE A 166 -1.35 -18.22 6.58
N SER A 167 -2.29 -19.15 6.46
CA SER A 167 -2.27 -20.12 5.34
C SER A 167 -2.74 -19.46 4.04
N GLU A 168 -2.30 -19.99 2.90
CA GLU A 168 -2.75 -19.54 1.57
C GLU A 168 -4.27 -19.73 1.40
N SER A 169 -4.84 -20.83 1.95
CA SER A 169 -6.27 -21.06 1.97
C SER A 169 -7.03 -20.01 2.79
N THR A 170 -6.45 -19.54 3.91
CA THR A 170 -6.99 -18.43 4.69
C THR A 170 -6.98 -17.14 3.89
N SER A 171 -5.89 -16.84 3.18
CA SER A 171 -5.79 -15.67 2.31
C SER A 171 -6.88 -15.69 1.23
N LYS A 172 -7.04 -16.81 0.52
CA LYS A 172 -8.10 -16.98 -0.50
C LYS A 172 -9.51 -16.81 0.06
N SER A 173 -9.79 -17.38 1.23
CA SER A 173 -11.11 -17.27 1.86
C SER A 173 -11.40 -15.85 2.35
N GLN A 174 -10.43 -15.17 2.94
CA GLN A 174 -10.57 -13.77 3.33
C GLN A 174 -10.78 -12.85 2.13
N TYR A 175 -10.04 -13.06 1.05
CA TYR A 175 -10.24 -12.31 -0.20
C TYR A 175 -11.66 -12.50 -0.78
N SER A 176 -12.14 -13.73 -0.83
CA SER A 176 -13.50 -14.02 -1.31
C SER A 176 -14.57 -13.30 -0.48
N ARG A 177 -14.45 -13.35 0.85
CA ARG A 177 -15.38 -12.66 1.77
C ARG A 177 -15.25 -11.13 1.65
N ALA A 178 -14.03 -10.62 1.52
CA ALA A 178 -13.78 -9.19 1.32
C ALA A 178 -14.47 -8.66 0.06
N ARG A 179 -14.42 -9.41 -1.04
CA ARG A 179 -15.12 -9.05 -2.29
C ARG A 179 -16.63 -8.99 -2.13
N VAL A 180 -17.22 -9.94 -1.42
CA VAL A 180 -18.67 -9.95 -1.13
C VAL A 180 -19.01 -8.69 -0.31
N ARG A 181 -18.29 -8.47 0.79
CA ARG A 181 -18.53 -7.32 1.66
C ARG A 181 -18.34 -5.99 0.95
N LEU A 182 -17.32 -5.87 0.12
CA LEU A 182 -17.08 -4.66 -0.67
C LEU A 182 -18.24 -4.35 -1.63
N ARG A 183 -18.83 -5.37 -2.28
CA ARG A 183 -20.00 -5.17 -3.14
C ARG A 183 -21.22 -4.70 -2.35
N GLU A 184 -21.45 -5.25 -1.17
CA GLU A 184 -22.54 -4.82 -0.29
C GLU A 184 -22.38 -3.35 0.09
N LEU A 185 -21.17 -2.94 0.53
CA LEU A 185 -20.86 -1.55 0.85
C LEU A 185 -21.02 -0.64 -0.38
N ALA A 186 -20.49 -1.05 -1.53
CA ALA A 186 -20.62 -0.29 -2.76
C ALA A 186 -22.09 -0.07 -3.16
N ALA A 187 -22.93 -1.10 -3.02
CA ALA A 187 -24.36 -0.98 -3.29
C ALA A 187 -25.06 -0.02 -2.30
N GLN A 188 -24.67 -0.03 -1.01
CA GLN A 188 -25.17 0.91 -0.01
C GLN A 188 -24.83 2.37 -0.34
N HIS A 189 -23.67 2.59 -0.98
CA HIS A 189 -23.22 3.91 -1.45
C HIS A 189 -23.65 4.24 -2.88
N GLY A 190 -24.59 3.47 -3.45
CA GLY A 190 -25.20 3.76 -4.76
C GLY A 190 -24.36 3.35 -5.98
N LEU A 191 -23.35 2.51 -5.79
CA LEU A 191 -22.61 1.87 -6.88
C LEU A 191 -23.21 0.49 -7.16
N SER A 192 -23.98 0.37 -8.22
CA SER A 192 -24.54 -0.91 -8.72
C SER A 192 -23.79 -1.38 -9.97
#